data_2bff2cf7fd401a0420adc959f8a85733
#
_entry.id   2bff2cf7fd401a0420adc959f8a85733
#
_cell.length_a   1.000
_cell.length_b   1.000
_cell.length_c   1.000
_cell.angle_alpha   90.00
_cell.angle_beta   90.00
_cell.angle_gamma   90.00
#
_symmetry.space_group_name_H-M   'P 1'
#
loop_
_entity.id
_entity.type
_entity.pdbx_description
1 polymer ?
#
loop_
_entity_poly.entity_id
_entity_poly.type
_entity_poly.pdbx_seq_one_letter_code
_entity_poly.pdbx_strand_id
1 'polypeptide(L)'
;MKLCRFQKAEGRVCVGLIMDESTLLDLSAEGIDRLSSLLEFEALLPQLTALAAQNLPRVALREITLLAPVERQEVWAAGVTYLRSKKARMEESDFSATAYDKVYEAARPELFFKSLPEKVAGPGQSVGIRRDARWSVPEPELALVINSRGHLAGFTIGNDMSSRDIEGENLLYLPQAKVYDRSCAIGPCITVGATEAEARTWTIRLQIERAGQTVFAGETSVGQIKRSFDELIGYLCRSQRFPHGAILLTGTGIVPPDHFTLAEG
;
A
#
# COMPACT_ATOMS: atom_id res chain seq x y z
N MET A 1 16.01 6.79 -0.64
CA MET A 1 16.10 6.79 0.84
C MET A 1 14.82 6.17 1.42
N LYS A 2 14.83 5.66 2.66
CA LYS A 2 13.68 4.95 3.24
C LYS A 2 13.20 5.63 4.53
N LEU A 3 12.06 6.32 4.46
CA LEU A 3 11.39 6.93 5.62
C LEU A 3 10.50 5.91 6.32
N CYS A 4 10.47 5.90 7.65
CA CYS A 4 9.60 5.05 8.44
C CYS A 4 8.95 5.80 9.60
N ARG A 5 7.87 5.23 10.12
CA ARG A 5 7.34 5.52 11.45
C ARG A 5 7.69 4.36 12.37
N PHE A 6 8.07 4.68 13.58
CA PHE A 6 8.42 3.66 14.56
C PHE A 6 8.01 4.06 15.97
N GLN A 7 7.84 3.06 16.82
CA GLN A 7 7.54 3.25 18.21
C GLN A 7 8.70 2.75 19.06
N LYS A 8 9.18 3.59 19.97
CA LYS A 8 10.16 3.24 20.97
C LYS A 8 9.53 2.42 22.11
N ALA A 9 10.36 1.75 22.90
CA ALA A 9 9.92 0.91 24.02
C ALA A 9 9.02 1.65 25.03
N GLU A 10 9.29 2.94 25.26
CA GLU A 10 8.50 3.81 26.13
C GLU A 10 7.16 4.27 25.50
N GLY A 11 6.82 3.79 24.30
CA GLY A 11 5.56 4.08 23.63
C GLY A 11 5.56 5.33 22.74
N ARG A 12 6.65 6.13 22.74
CA ARG A 12 6.75 7.33 21.87
C ARG A 12 6.81 6.93 20.42
N VAL A 13 5.96 7.56 19.60
CA VAL A 13 5.98 7.42 18.14
C VAL A 13 6.91 8.48 17.56
N CYS A 14 7.81 8.03 16.68
CA CYS A 14 8.82 8.83 16.02
C CYS A 14 8.85 8.61 14.53
N VAL A 15 9.53 9.51 13.81
CA VAL A 15 9.85 9.37 12.38
C VAL A 15 11.34 9.08 12.24
N GLY A 16 11.71 8.17 11.36
CA GLY A 16 13.08 7.76 11.15
C GLY A 16 13.47 7.60 9.70
N LEU A 17 14.76 7.63 9.47
CA LEU A 17 15.39 7.35 8.19
C LEU A 17 16.18 6.04 8.31
N ILE A 18 15.74 4.98 7.65
CA ILE A 18 16.43 3.68 7.65
C ILE A 18 17.73 3.83 6.85
N MET A 19 18.84 3.53 7.50
CA MET A 19 20.19 3.67 6.93
C MET A 19 20.69 2.35 6.34
N ASP A 20 20.41 1.25 7.02
CA ASP A 20 20.80 -0.10 6.63
C ASP A 20 19.80 -1.15 7.21
N GLU A 21 20.13 -2.44 7.12
CA GLU A 21 19.26 -3.53 7.59
C GLU A 21 19.12 -3.61 9.12
N SER A 22 19.90 -2.83 9.87
CA SER A 22 19.98 -2.92 11.32
C SER A 22 19.71 -1.59 12.05
N THR A 23 19.83 -0.44 11.36
CA THR A 23 19.82 0.87 11.98
C THR A 23 18.97 1.90 11.24
N LEU A 24 18.41 2.82 12.02
CA LEU A 24 17.80 4.04 11.52
C LEU A 24 18.34 5.29 12.25
N LEU A 25 18.16 6.46 11.66
CA LEU A 25 18.32 7.76 12.31
C LEU A 25 16.98 8.22 12.86
N ASP A 26 16.96 8.65 14.11
CA ASP A 26 15.77 9.25 14.73
C ASP A 26 15.71 10.76 14.39
N LEU A 27 14.76 11.11 13.54
CA LEU A 27 14.58 12.48 13.05
C LEU A 27 13.86 13.38 14.08
N SER A 28 13.29 12.80 15.14
CA SER A 28 12.64 13.59 16.19
C SER A 28 13.61 14.48 16.98
N ALA A 29 14.92 14.20 16.94
CA ALA A 29 15.96 15.06 17.50
C ALA A 29 16.03 16.45 16.82
N GLU A 30 15.59 16.55 15.54
CA GLU A 30 15.46 17.81 14.80
C GLU A 30 14.03 18.38 14.83
N GLY A 31 13.20 17.93 15.76
CA GLY A 31 11.80 18.37 15.87
C GLY A 31 10.89 17.82 14.77
N ILE A 32 11.31 16.78 14.03
CA ILE A 32 10.52 16.14 12.99
C ILE A 32 9.72 14.99 13.61
N ASP A 33 8.56 15.34 14.13
CA ASP A 33 7.70 14.38 14.84
C ASP A 33 6.60 13.78 13.94
N ARG A 34 6.44 14.28 12.71
CA ARG A 34 5.39 13.85 11.79
C ARG A 34 5.92 13.55 10.39
N LEU A 35 5.59 12.37 9.92
CA LEU A 35 5.88 11.94 8.55
C LEU A 35 5.18 12.83 7.52
N SER A 36 3.91 13.17 7.75
CA SER A 36 3.11 14.03 6.85
C SER A 36 3.77 15.39 6.61
N SER A 37 4.44 15.97 7.61
CA SER A 37 5.15 17.24 7.44
C SER A 37 6.35 17.14 6.50
N LEU A 38 7.07 15.99 6.54
CA LEU A 38 8.19 15.75 5.63
C LEU A 38 7.72 15.59 4.18
N LEU A 39 6.60 14.90 3.97
CA LEU A 39 6.07 14.63 2.62
C LEU A 39 5.64 15.91 1.87
N GLU A 40 5.49 17.03 2.58
CA GLU A 40 5.18 18.33 1.98
C GLU A 40 6.40 19.11 1.45
N PHE A 41 7.62 18.67 1.71
CA PHE A 41 8.80 19.34 1.14
C PHE A 41 8.86 19.15 -0.39
N GLU A 42 9.04 20.25 -1.12
CA GLU A 42 9.20 20.22 -2.59
C GLU A 42 10.45 19.45 -3.02
N ALA A 43 11.52 19.60 -2.26
CA ALA A 43 12.79 18.91 -2.47
C ALA A 43 13.04 17.87 -1.37
N LEU A 44 12.13 16.90 -1.22
CA LEU A 44 12.18 15.92 -0.13
C LEU A 44 13.49 15.13 -0.09
N LEU A 45 13.98 14.63 -1.23
CA LEU A 45 15.22 13.86 -1.29
C LEU A 45 16.46 14.67 -0.85
N PRO A 46 16.71 15.89 -1.35
CA PRO A 46 17.77 16.77 -0.83
C PRO A 46 17.66 17.04 0.68
N GLN A 47 16.45 17.27 1.19
CA GLN A 47 16.20 17.49 2.62
C GLN A 47 16.60 16.25 3.44
N LEU A 48 16.18 15.06 3.03
CA LEU A 48 16.56 13.81 3.71
C LEU A 48 18.06 13.54 3.63
N THR A 49 18.70 13.90 2.50
CA THR A 49 20.15 13.76 2.35
C THR A 49 20.90 14.69 3.34
N ALA A 50 20.43 15.91 3.50
CA ALA A 50 20.99 16.84 4.48
C ALA A 50 20.82 16.35 5.93
N LEU A 51 19.64 15.79 6.27
CA LEU A 51 19.38 15.18 7.58
C LEU A 51 20.28 13.95 7.82
N ALA A 52 20.46 13.10 6.81
CA ALA A 52 21.31 11.91 6.91
C ALA A 52 22.80 12.25 7.15
N ALA A 53 23.24 13.43 6.73
CA ALA A 53 24.60 13.91 6.95
C ALA A 53 24.84 14.51 8.36
N GLN A 54 23.78 14.72 9.14
CA GLN A 54 23.86 15.25 10.50
C GLN A 54 24.20 14.13 11.51
N ASN A 55 24.71 14.55 12.68
CA ASN A 55 25.00 13.63 13.78
C ASN A 55 23.73 13.33 14.61
N LEU A 56 22.74 12.69 13.99
CA LEU A 56 21.48 12.32 14.62
C LEU A 56 21.60 11.00 15.42
N PRO A 57 20.75 10.80 16.44
CA PRO A 57 20.73 9.56 17.20
C PRO A 57 20.45 8.37 16.29
N ARG A 58 21.27 7.33 16.42
CA ARG A 58 21.08 6.04 15.76
C ARG A 58 20.34 5.10 16.70
N VAL A 59 19.35 4.41 16.14
CA VAL A 59 18.51 3.45 16.87
C VAL A 59 18.57 2.12 16.14
N ALA A 60 18.75 1.03 16.89
CA ALA A 60 18.74 -0.30 16.31
C ALA A 60 17.31 -0.74 15.97
N LEU A 61 17.06 -1.28 14.77
CA LEU A 61 15.74 -1.72 14.33
C LEU A 61 15.13 -2.79 15.25
N ARG A 62 15.96 -3.61 15.90
CA ARG A 62 15.51 -4.63 16.88
C ARG A 62 14.97 -4.05 18.19
N GLU A 63 15.21 -2.77 18.48
CA GLU A 63 14.82 -2.10 19.74
C GLU A 63 13.54 -1.29 19.60
N ILE A 64 12.93 -1.30 18.39
CA ILE A 64 11.74 -0.51 18.07
C ILE A 64 10.69 -1.38 17.38
N THR A 65 9.48 -0.87 17.32
CA THR A 65 8.41 -1.43 16.49
C THR A 65 8.17 -0.51 15.31
N LEU A 66 8.33 -1.03 14.08
CA LEU A 66 7.94 -0.30 12.89
C LEU A 66 6.41 -0.20 12.83
N LEU A 67 5.91 0.96 12.48
CA LEU A 67 4.50 1.24 12.31
C LEU A 67 4.15 1.42 10.83
N ALA A 68 2.86 1.32 10.50
CA ALA A 68 2.42 1.73 9.17
C ALA A 68 2.86 3.18 8.90
N PRO A 69 3.49 3.47 7.74
CA PRO A 69 3.93 4.82 7.39
C PRO A 69 2.75 5.68 6.91
N VAL A 70 1.68 5.66 7.68
CA VAL A 70 0.42 6.37 7.47
C VAL A 70 0.04 7.08 8.77
N GLU A 71 -0.35 8.34 8.73
CA GLU A 71 -0.73 9.12 9.92
C GLU A 71 -2.18 9.59 9.86
N ARG A 72 -2.52 10.36 8.83
CA ARG A 72 -3.83 10.97 8.59
C ARG A 72 -4.29 10.80 7.14
N GLN A 73 -3.48 10.17 6.32
CA GLN A 73 -3.75 9.92 4.91
C GLN A 73 -4.85 8.88 4.77
N GLU A 74 -5.84 9.20 3.97
CA GLU A 74 -6.78 8.19 3.49
C GLU A 74 -6.05 7.20 2.57
N VAL A 75 -6.46 5.94 2.61
CA VAL A 75 -5.99 4.93 1.67
C VAL A 75 -7.08 4.68 0.64
N TRP A 76 -6.70 4.82 -0.62
CA TRP A 76 -7.49 4.54 -1.80
C TRP A 76 -6.84 3.42 -2.60
N ALA A 77 -7.59 2.81 -3.51
CA ALA A 77 -7.06 1.75 -4.38
C ALA A 77 -7.55 1.92 -5.82
N ALA A 78 -6.73 1.42 -6.74
CA ALA A 78 -7.06 1.32 -8.16
C ALA A 78 -7.25 -0.15 -8.53
N GLY A 79 -8.43 -0.50 -9.04
CA GLY A 79 -8.72 -1.86 -9.51
C GLY A 79 -8.36 -2.08 -10.97
N VAL A 80 -8.23 -3.34 -11.35
CA VAL A 80 -8.12 -3.82 -12.75
C VAL A 80 -6.98 -3.14 -13.55
N THR A 81 -5.84 -2.95 -12.92
CA THR A 81 -4.67 -2.29 -13.55
C THR A 81 -3.71 -3.28 -14.20
N TYR A 82 -3.75 -4.57 -13.84
CA TYR A 82 -2.97 -5.65 -14.43
C TYR A 82 -3.84 -6.52 -15.34
N LEU A 83 -3.27 -7.00 -16.44
CA LEU A 83 -3.98 -7.94 -17.34
C LEU A 83 -4.36 -9.24 -16.63
N ARG A 84 -3.51 -9.74 -15.72
CA ARG A 84 -3.80 -10.94 -14.93
C ARG A 84 -4.98 -10.73 -13.97
N SER A 85 -5.04 -9.59 -13.33
CA SER A 85 -6.14 -9.20 -12.45
C SER A 85 -7.46 -9.12 -13.24
N LYS A 86 -7.44 -8.49 -14.42
CA LYS A 86 -8.58 -8.49 -15.36
C LYS A 86 -9.08 -9.90 -15.65
N LYS A 87 -8.20 -10.83 -16.03
CA LYS A 87 -8.56 -12.21 -16.37
C LYS A 87 -9.19 -12.94 -15.18
N ALA A 88 -8.57 -12.86 -13.99
CA ALA A 88 -9.10 -13.48 -12.78
C ALA A 88 -10.50 -12.98 -12.43
N ARG A 89 -10.74 -11.66 -12.55
CA ARG A 89 -12.06 -11.07 -12.30
C ARG A 89 -13.12 -11.49 -13.33
N MET A 90 -12.73 -11.65 -14.57
CA MET A 90 -13.64 -12.13 -15.64
C MET A 90 -14.08 -13.58 -15.43
N GLU A 91 -13.27 -14.41 -14.76
CA GLU A 91 -13.57 -15.80 -14.44
C GLU A 91 -14.54 -15.96 -13.27
N GLU A 92 -14.69 -14.93 -12.42
CA GLU A 92 -15.57 -14.96 -11.23
C GLU A 92 -17.06 -14.99 -11.56
N SER A 93 -17.51 -14.30 -12.62
CA SER A 93 -18.89 -14.38 -13.11
C SER A 93 -19.04 -13.78 -14.51
N ASP A 94 -19.99 -14.27 -15.29
CA ASP A 94 -20.32 -13.75 -16.64
C ASP A 94 -20.77 -12.29 -16.62
N PHE A 95 -21.47 -11.87 -15.55
CA PHE A 95 -21.90 -10.49 -15.36
C PHE A 95 -20.73 -9.56 -15.11
N SER A 96 -19.77 -9.97 -14.29
CA SER A 96 -18.56 -9.22 -13.97
C SER A 96 -17.61 -9.14 -15.16
N ALA A 97 -17.49 -10.20 -15.96
CA ALA A 97 -16.55 -10.30 -17.09
C ALA A 97 -16.62 -9.08 -18.02
N THR A 98 -17.83 -8.71 -18.46
CA THR A 98 -18.05 -7.58 -19.36
C THR A 98 -17.66 -6.24 -18.74
N ALA A 99 -17.90 -6.04 -17.44
CA ALA A 99 -17.60 -4.80 -16.75
C ALA A 99 -16.06 -4.64 -16.57
N TYR A 100 -15.38 -5.69 -16.14
CA TYR A 100 -13.93 -5.66 -15.95
C TYR A 100 -13.15 -5.52 -17.27
N ASP A 101 -13.64 -6.12 -18.36
CA ASP A 101 -13.08 -5.91 -19.69
C ASP A 101 -13.16 -4.44 -20.10
N LYS A 102 -14.34 -3.84 -19.92
CA LYS A 102 -14.57 -2.43 -20.24
C LYS A 102 -13.71 -1.49 -19.38
N VAL A 103 -13.58 -1.74 -18.07
CA VAL A 103 -12.78 -0.91 -17.16
C VAL A 103 -11.30 -0.94 -17.50
N TYR A 104 -10.76 -2.11 -17.86
CA TYR A 104 -9.35 -2.21 -18.26
C TYR A 104 -9.03 -1.33 -19.48
N GLU A 105 -9.95 -1.22 -20.45
CA GLU A 105 -9.77 -0.41 -21.67
C GLU A 105 -10.31 1.01 -21.53
N ALA A 106 -11.10 1.33 -20.49
CA ALA A 106 -11.70 2.64 -20.31
C ALA A 106 -10.66 3.75 -20.08
N ALA A 107 -11.00 4.97 -20.50
CA ALA A 107 -10.19 6.15 -20.17
C ALA A 107 -10.15 6.44 -18.66
N ARG A 108 -11.25 6.15 -17.94
CA ARG A 108 -11.35 6.36 -16.49
C ARG A 108 -10.94 5.08 -15.76
N PRO A 109 -9.94 5.13 -14.83
CA PRO A 109 -9.60 4.01 -13.98
C PRO A 109 -10.72 3.72 -12.96
N GLU A 110 -10.79 2.49 -12.49
CA GLU A 110 -11.51 2.17 -11.26
C GLU A 110 -10.70 2.72 -10.09
N LEU A 111 -11.32 3.55 -9.27
CA LEU A 111 -10.75 4.05 -8.01
C LEU A 111 -11.80 3.93 -6.91
N PHE A 112 -11.39 3.39 -5.77
CA PHE A 112 -12.28 3.24 -4.63
C PHE A 112 -11.56 3.54 -3.31
N PHE A 113 -12.34 3.97 -2.33
CA PHE A 113 -11.87 4.14 -0.96
C PHE A 113 -11.54 2.79 -0.33
N LYS A 114 -10.37 2.69 0.30
CA LYS A 114 -9.92 1.43 0.92
C LYS A 114 -9.93 1.45 2.43
N SER A 115 -9.36 2.46 3.06
CA SER A 115 -9.24 2.49 4.52
C SER A 115 -8.99 3.88 5.07
N LEU A 116 -9.48 4.11 6.28
CA LEU A 116 -9.01 5.18 7.13
C LEU A 116 -7.66 4.80 7.77
N PRO A 117 -6.79 5.77 8.10
CA PRO A 117 -5.45 5.50 8.63
C PRO A 117 -5.45 4.68 9.93
N GLU A 118 -6.42 4.89 10.82
CA GLU A 118 -6.54 4.20 12.09
C GLU A 118 -6.91 2.71 11.96
N LYS A 119 -7.37 2.28 10.78
CA LYS A 119 -7.70 0.87 10.47
C LYS A 119 -6.61 0.15 9.68
N VAL A 120 -5.52 0.86 9.34
CA VAL A 120 -4.41 0.28 8.58
C VAL A 120 -3.52 -0.53 9.51
N ALA A 121 -3.28 -1.79 9.17
CA ALA A 121 -2.29 -2.62 9.84
C ALA A 121 -0.88 -2.25 9.40
N GLY A 122 0.06 -2.22 10.34
CA GLY A 122 1.49 -2.02 10.10
C GLY A 122 2.26 -3.34 10.01
N PRO A 123 3.59 -3.25 9.85
CA PRO A 123 4.47 -4.41 9.84
C PRO A 123 4.30 -5.29 11.08
N GLY A 124 4.19 -6.60 10.89
CA GLY A 124 4.03 -7.57 11.97
C GLY A 124 2.64 -7.61 12.63
N GLN A 125 1.71 -6.78 12.17
CA GLN A 125 0.34 -6.78 12.67
C GLN A 125 -0.56 -7.69 11.83
N SER A 126 -1.61 -8.23 12.45
CA SER A 126 -2.63 -9.04 11.77
C SER A 126 -3.51 -8.19 10.88
N VAL A 127 -3.86 -8.69 9.70
CA VAL A 127 -4.95 -8.18 8.86
C VAL A 127 -6.25 -8.91 9.19
N GLY A 128 -7.39 -8.29 8.86
CA GLY A 128 -8.70 -8.87 9.08
C GLY A 128 -9.17 -9.72 7.89
N ILE A 129 -10.00 -10.71 8.18
CA ILE A 129 -10.90 -11.36 7.23
C ILE A 129 -12.35 -11.15 7.70
N ARG A 130 -13.30 -11.08 6.76
CA ARG A 130 -14.71 -10.89 7.13
C ARG A 130 -15.31 -12.18 7.69
N ARG A 131 -16.15 -12.04 8.70
CA ARG A 131 -16.85 -13.18 9.34
C ARG A 131 -17.87 -13.85 8.42
N ASP A 132 -18.41 -13.10 7.47
CA ASP A 132 -19.44 -13.50 6.50
C ASP A 132 -18.86 -13.85 5.12
N ALA A 133 -17.53 -13.80 4.95
CA ALA A 133 -16.84 -14.20 3.73
C ALA A 133 -16.31 -15.65 3.84
N ARG A 134 -16.31 -16.33 2.72
CA ARG A 134 -15.80 -17.71 2.56
C ARG A 134 -14.51 -17.77 1.76
N TRP A 135 -14.22 -16.70 0.99
CA TRP A 135 -13.05 -16.62 0.13
C TRP A 135 -12.35 -15.28 0.30
N SER A 136 -11.34 -15.27 1.13
CA SER A 136 -10.53 -14.09 1.45
C SER A 136 -9.10 -14.27 0.96
N VAL A 137 -8.57 -13.26 0.26
CA VAL A 137 -7.22 -13.29 -0.32
C VAL A 137 -6.46 -12.01 -0.04
N PRO A 138 -5.12 -12.06 0.05
CA PRO A 138 -4.27 -10.88 0.04
C PRO A 138 -4.05 -10.43 -1.40
N GLU A 139 -4.03 -9.13 -1.61
CA GLU A 139 -3.66 -8.47 -2.87
C GLU A 139 -2.48 -7.53 -2.61
N PRO A 140 -1.23 -8.01 -2.78
CA PRO A 140 -0.06 -7.17 -2.59
C PRO A 140 0.12 -6.20 -3.76
N GLU A 141 0.37 -4.94 -3.41
CA GLU A 141 0.36 -3.83 -4.38
C GLU A 141 1.49 -2.85 -4.12
N LEU A 142 2.03 -2.24 -5.18
CA LEU A 142 2.74 -1.00 -5.03
C LEU A 142 1.76 0.07 -4.55
N ALA A 143 2.17 0.89 -3.60
CA ALA A 143 1.39 2.00 -3.09
C ALA A 143 2.11 3.32 -3.37
N LEU A 144 1.41 4.27 -3.98
CA LEU A 144 1.86 5.64 -4.22
C LEU A 144 1.60 6.47 -2.98
N VAL A 145 2.60 7.16 -2.48
CA VAL A 145 2.49 8.12 -1.38
C VAL A 145 2.36 9.51 -1.99
N ILE A 146 1.21 10.14 -1.79
CA ILE A 146 0.82 11.40 -2.42
C ILE A 146 0.74 12.47 -1.34
N ASN A 147 1.37 13.63 -1.56
CA ASN A 147 1.30 14.75 -0.62
C ASN A 147 -0.02 15.56 -0.78
N SER A 148 -0.22 16.57 0.07
CA SER A 148 -1.45 17.39 0.07
C SER A 148 -1.68 18.19 -1.22
N ARG A 149 -0.63 18.38 -2.02
CA ARG A 149 -0.67 19.08 -3.32
C ARG A 149 -0.95 18.14 -4.50
N GLY A 150 -1.14 16.84 -4.23
CA GLY A 150 -1.35 15.82 -5.27
C GLY A 150 -0.06 15.39 -5.98
N HIS A 151 1.11 15.64 -5.41
CA HIS A 151 2.38 15.21 -5.98
C HIS A 151 2.84 13.88 -5.37
N LEU A 152 3.43 13.03 -6.20
CA LEU A 152 4.07 11.79 -5.77
C LEU A 152 5.29 12.09 -4.89
N ALA A 153 5.24 11.70 -3.62
CA ALA A 153 6.30 11.89 -2.64
C ALA A 153 7.18 10.64 -2.45
N GLY A 154 6.67 9.47 -2.80
CA GLY A 154 7.41 8.22 -2.67
C GLY A 154 6.53 6.98 -2.89
N PHE A 155 7.08 5.83 -2.57
CA PHE A 155 6.46 4.52 -2.79
C PHE A 155 6.53 3.67 -1.52
N THR A 156 5.52 2.85 -1.31
CA THR A 156 5.54 1.81 -0.29
C THR A 156 4.86 0.55 -0.81
N ILE A 157 4.72 -0.47 0.03
CA ILE A 157 3.95 -1.68 -0.27
C ILE A 157 2.66 -1.64 0.53
N GLY A 158 1.57 -2.06 -0.10
CA GLY A 158 0.28 -2.26 0.55
C GLY A 158 -0.28 -3.65 0.30
N ASN A 159 -1.26 -4.01 1.11
CA ASN A 159 -2.07 -5.21 0.95
C ASN A 159 -3.54 -4.81 0.95
N ASP A 160 -4.19 -4.94 -0.20
CA ASP A 160 -5.63 -4.77 -0.37
C ASP A 160 -6.34 -6.09 -0.07
N MET A 161 -6.60 -6.36 1.23
CA MET A 161 -7.33 -7.55 1.64
C MET A 161 -8.73 -7.56 1.02
N SER A 162 -9.09 -8.69 0.38
CA SER A 162 -10.29 -8.81 -0.44
C SER A 162 -11.12 -10.01 -0.07
N SER A 163 -12.45 -9.82 0.02
CA SER A 163 -13.44 -10.88 0.13
C SER A 163 -14.00 -11.18 -1.25
N ARG A 164 -13.36 -12.14 -1.94
CA ARG A 164 -13.61 -12.45 -3.35
C ARG A 164 -15.02 -12.95 -3.65
N ASP A 165 -15.58 -13.75 -2.75
CA ASP A 165 -16.95 -14.23 -2.86
C ASP A 165 -17.98 -13.09 -2.84
N ILE A 166 -17.81 -12.11 -1.96
CA ILE A 166 -18.70 -10.93 -1.88
C ILE A 166 -18.51 -10.04 -3.11
N GLU A 167 -17.27 -9.85 -3.55
CA GLU A 167 -16.96 -9.05 -4.73
C GLU A 167 -17.55 -9.67 -6.02
N GLY A 168 -17.45 -11.00 -6.16
CA GLY A 168 -18.00 -11.74 -7.30
C GLY A 168 -19.53 -11.86 -7.27
N GLU A 169 -20.16 -11.78 -6.09
CA GLU A 169 -21.62 -11.85 -5.96
C GLU A 169 -22.32 -10.67 -6.65
N ASN A 170 -21.82 -9.46 -6.43
CA ASN A 170 -22.36 -8.27 -7.08
C ASN A 170 -21.34 -7.12 -7.06
N LEU A 171 -21.10 -6.48 -8.22
CA LEU A 171 -20.18 -5.35 -8.35
C LEU A 171 -20.51 -4.18 -7.40
N LEU A 172 -21.77 -4.01 -7.00
CA LEU A 172 -22.19 -3.00 -6.04
C LEU A 172 -21.78 -3.31 -4.61
N TYR A 173 -21.30 -4.51 -4.34
CA TYR A 173 -20.79 -4.95 -3.04
C TYR A 173 -19.29 -4.71 -2.87
N LEU A 174 -18.63 -4.08 -3.85
CA LEU A 174 -17.20 -3.72 -3.76
C LEU A 174 -16.85 -3.04 -2.44
N PRO A 175 -17.59 -2.04 -1.92
CA PRO A 175 -17.27 -1.44 -0.62
C PRO A 175 -17.30 -2.45 0.53
N GLN A 176 -18.21 -3.42 0.51
CA GLN A 176 -18.27 -4.45 1.55
C GLN A 176 -17.14 -5.47 1.40
N ALA A 177 -16.77 -5.81 0.16
CA ALA A 177 -15.68 -6.73 -0.13
C ALA A 177 -14.29 -6.18 0.25
N LYS A 178 -14.12 -4.85 0.19
CA LYS A 178 -12.83 -4.17 0.32
C LYS A 178 -12.67 -3.34 1.60
N VAL A 179 -13.77 -2.83 2.18
CA VAL A 179 -13.72 -1.88 3.31
C VAL A 179 -14.33 -2.51 4.56
N TYR A 180 -13.47 -3.08 5.39
CA TYR A 180 -13.82 -3.65 6.69
C TYR A 180 -12.65 -3.49 7.66
N ASP A 181 -12.82 -3.88 8.90
CA ASP A 181 -11.80 -3.69 9.93
C ASP A 181 -10.50 -4.43 9.57
N ARG A 182 -9.37 -3.70 9.60
CA ARG A 182 -8.04 -4.21 9.26
C ARG A 182 -7.94 -4.85 7.86
N SER A 183 -8.75 -4.41 6.92
CA SER A 183 -8.73 -4.89 5.52
C SER A 183 -7.56 -4.33 4.71
N CYS A 184 -6.71 -3.49 5.31
CA CYS A 184 -5.58 -2.86 4.64
C CYS A 184 -4.33 -2.93 5.50
N ALA A 185 -3.19 -3.28 4.90
CA ALA A 185 -1.88 -3.15 5.53
C ALA A 185 -0.95 -2.31 4.67
N ILE A 186 -0.13 -1.46 5.29
CA ILE A 186 0.84 -0.59 4.60
C ILE A 186 2.19 -0.65 5.34
N GLY A 187 3.29 -0.71 4.60
CA GLY A 187 4.62 -0.61 5.18
C GLY A 187 5.70 -1.37 4.38
N PRO A 188 6.88 -1.54 4.96
CA PRO A 188 7.32 -1.08 6.29
C PRO A 188 7.80 0.39 6.29
N CYS A 189 8.09 0.96 5.12
CA CYS A 189 8.67 2.29 4.97
C CYS A 189 8.27 2.92 3.63
N ILE A 190 8.52 4.20 3.47
CA ILE A 190 8.35 4.93 2.21
C ILE A 190 9.71 5.06 1.53
N THR A 191 9.84 4.54 0.32
CA THR A 191 10.99 4.76 -0.55
C THR A 191 10.84 6.12 -1.23
N VAL A 192 11.77 7.02 -0.97
CA VAL A 192 11.82 8.38 -1.52
C VAL A 192 12.96 8.50 -2.53
N GLY A 193 12.74 9.29 -3.58
CA GLY A 193 13.74 9.63 -4.58
C GLY A 193 13.81 8.65 -5.76
N ALA A 194 12.91 7.69 -5.85
CA ALA A 194 12.74 6.88 -7.05
C ALA A 194 11.74 7.55 -8.01
N THR A 195 11.96 7.39 -9.29
CA THR A 195 11.06 7.80 -10.37
C THR A 195 10.04 6.70 -10.70
N GLU A 196 8.98 7.01 -11.44
CA GLU A 196 8.07 6.00 -11.98
C GLU A 196 8.82 4.97 -12.85
N ALA A 197 9.74 5.43 -13.69
CA ALA A 197 10.52 4.55 -14.57
C ALA A 197 11.35 3.53 -13.78
N GLU A 198 11.98 3.95 -12.68
CA GLU A 198 12.69 3.05 -11.76
C GLU A 198 11.75 2.11 -11.02
N ALA A 199 10.63 2.62 -10.50
CA ALA A 199 9.64 1.80 -9.80
C ALA A 199 9.04 0.72 -10.71
N ARG A 200 8.87 0.97 -11.98
CA ARG A 200 8.41 -0.01 -12.97
C ARG A 200 9.36 -1.18 -13.20
N THR A 201 10.62 -1.06 -12.79
CA THR A 201 11.58 -2.18 -12.84
C THR A 201 11.47 -3.11 -11.62
N TRP A 202 10.70 -2.73 -10.60
CA TRP A 202 10.60 -3.50 -9.36
C TRP A 202 9.69 -4.72 -9.50
N THR A 203 9.96 -5.69 -8.65
CA THR A 203 9.16 -6.91 -8.50
C THR A 203 8.47 -6.91 -7.13
N ILE A 204 7.18 -7.20 -7.12
CA ILE A 204 6.42 -7.49 -5.91
C ILE A 204 6.41 -9.00 -5.72
N ARG A 205 6.72 -9.48 -4.50
CA ARG A 205 6.65 -10.88 -4.12
C ARG A 205 5.68 -11.06 -2.97
N LEU A 206 4.92 -12.14 -3.04
CA LEU A 206 4.03 -12.60 -1.97
C LEU A 206 4.45 -14.01 -1.58
N GLN A 207 4.60 -14.25 -0.29
CA GLN A 207 4.73 -15.57 0.29
C GLN A 207 3.71 -15.70 1.43
N ILE A 208 2.98 -16.80 1.45
CA ILE A 208 2.01 -17.12 2.50
C ILE A 208 2.45 -18.41 3.15
N GLU A 209 2.60 -18.38 4.46
CA GLU A 209 2.97 -19.53 5.26
C GLU A 209 1.80 -19.94 6.17
N ARG A 210 1.69 -21.24 6.39
CA ARG A 210 0.74 -21.84 7.32
C ARG A 210 1.44 -22.99 8.06
N ALA A 211 1.42 -22.94 9.38
CA ALA A 211 2.11 -23.93 10.22
C ALA A 211 3.60 -24.11 9.81
N GLY A 212 4.29 -23.02 9.47
CA GLY A 212 5.71 -23.02 9.08
C GLY A 212 6.00 -23.54 7.66
N GLN A 213 4.97 -23.79 6.85
CA GLN A 213 5.12 -24.25 5.46
C GLN A 213 4.59 -23.16 4.49
N THR A 214 5.31 -22.94 3.41
CA THR A 214 4.83 -22.07 2.33
C THR A 214 3.66 -22.76 1.62
N VAL A 215 2.46 -22.16 1.73
CA VAL A 215 1.24 -22.63 1.06
C VAL A 215 0.96 -21.91 -0.25
N PHE A 216 1.52 -20.73 -0.42
CA PHE A 216 1.48 -19.98 -1.68
C PHE A 216 2.70 -19.08 -1.81
N ALA A 217 3.23 -18.97 -3.01
CA ALA A 217 4.22 -17.97 -3.38
C ALA A 217 3.94 -17.47 -4.80
N GLY A 218 4.11 -16.17 -5.00
CA GLY A 218 3.91 -15.54 -6.31
C GLY A 218 4.70 -14.26 -6.45
N GLU A 219 4.93 -13.86 -7.69
CA GLU A 219 5.57 -12.58 -7.99
C GLU A 219 4.95 -11.91 -9.21
N THR A 220 5.09 -10.60 -9.29
CA THR A 220 4.69 -9.79 -10.44
C THR A 220 5.63 -8.60 -10.61
N SER A 221 5.75 -8.11 -11.84
CA SER A 221 6.49 -6.88 -12.14
C SER A 221 5.56 -5.68 -12.08
N VAL A 222 5.99 -4.61 -11.41
CA VAL A 222 5.33 -3.29 -11.41
C VAL A 222 5.19 -2.74 -12.83
N GLY A 223 6.12 -3.09 -13.73
CA GLY A 223 6.06 -2.70 -15.14
C GLY A 223 4.83 -3.22 -15.90
N GLN A 224 4.10 -4.20 -15.36
CA GLN A 224 2.87 -4.72 -15.97
C GLN A 224 1.63 -3.86 -15.65
N ILE A 225 1.73 -2.86 -14.79
CA ILE A 225 0.64 -1.91 -14.55
C ILE A 225 0.41 -1.12 -15.83
N LYS A 226 -0.82 -1.20 -16.38
CA LYS A 226 -1.20 -0.55 -17.64
C LYS A 226 -1.18 0.97 -17.54
N ARG A 227 -1.68 1.52 -16.43
CA ARG A 227 -1.85 2.96 -16.24
C ARG A 227 -0.60 3.62 -15.70
N SER A 228 -0.32 4.87 -16.11
CA SER A 228 0.74 5.65 -15.49
C SER A 228 0.36 6.08 -14.07
N PHE A 229 1.35 6.34 -13.24
CA PHE A 229 1.09 6.81 -11.88
C PHE A 229 0.51 8.21 -11.88
N ASP A 230 0.96 9.08 -12.78
CA ASP A 230 0.39 10.42 -12.96
C ASP A 230 -1.08 10.38 -13.38
N GLU A 231 -1.48 9.41 -14.24
CA GLU A 231 -2.88 9.20 -14.60
C GLU A 231 -3.72 8.84 -13.38
N LEU A 232 -3.27 7.86 -12.57
CA LEU A 232 -3.99 7.41 -11.38
C LEU A 232 -4.12 8.54 -10.35
N ILE A 233 -3.03 9.27 -10.07
CA ILE A 233 -3.03 10.44 -9.17
C ILE A 233 -3.94 11.53 -9.71
N GLY A 234 -3.86 11.83 -11.01
CA GLY A 234 -4.68 12.84 -11.66
C GLY A 234 -6.18 12.57 -11.58
N TYR A 235 -6.59 11.29 -11.67
CA TYR A 235 -7.98 10.91 -11.48
C TYR A 235 -8.40 10.95 -10.01
N LEU A 236 -7.56 10.52 -9.08
CA LEU A 236 -7.82 10.57 -7.65
C LEU A 236 -8.05 12.01 -7.17
N CYS A 237 -7.18 12.92 -7.58
CA CYS A 237 -7.18 14.31 -7.12
C CYS A 237 -8.10 15.24 -7.94
N ARG A 238 -8.74 14.78 -9.02
CA ARG A 238 -9.47 15.63 -9.97
C ARG A 238 -10.58 16.47 -9.36
N SER A 239 -11.30 15.93 -8.39
CA SER A 239 -12.42 16.61 -7.71
C SER A 239 -12.42 16.39 -6.20
N GLN A 240 -11.29 15.94 -5.66
CA GLN A 240 -11.07 15.72 -4.22
C GLN A 240 -9.83 16.46 -3.76
N ARG A 241 -9.84 16.84 -2.49
CA ARG A 241 -8.69 17.40 -1.78
C ARG A 241 -8.31 16.49 -0.65
N PHE A 242 -7.02 16.22 -0.53
CA PHE A 242 -6.44 15.42 0.54
C PHE A 242 -5.54 16.30 1.41
N PRO A 243 -6.07 16.98 2.45
CA PRO A 243 -5.30 17.96 3.23
C PRO A 243 -4.06 17.40 3.92
N HIS A 244 -3.99 16.07 4.04
CA HIS A 244 -2.87 15.34 4.64
C HIS A 244 -2.15 14.44 3.63
N GLY A 245 -2.47 14.58 2.34
CA GLY A 245 -2.09 13.63 1.32
C GLY A 245 -2.93 12.34 1.34
N ALA A 246 -2.59 11.40 0.46
CA ALA A 246 -3.26 10.11 0.32
C ALA A 246 -2.25 8.99 0.05
N ILE A 247 -2.65 7.76 0.34
CA ILE A 247 -1.97 6.56 -0.16
C ILE A 247 -2.85 5.95 -1.23
N LEU A 248 -2.28 5.64 -2.39
CA LEU A 248 -3.02 5.00 -3.49
C LEU A 248 -2.38 3.65 -3.83
N LEU A 249 -3.08 2.57 -3.52
CA LEU A 249 -2.76 1.22 -3.97
C LEU A 249 -2.99 1.12 -5.48
N THR A 250 -2.09 0.46 -6.21
CA THR A 250 -2.07 0.52 -7.68
C THR A 250 -2.62 -0.73 -8.37
N GLY A 251 -3.22 -1.64 -7.63
CA GLY A 251 -3.70 -2.91 -8.11
C GLY A 251 -2.67 -4.03 -7.99
N THR A 252 -3.14 -5.26 -8.00
CA THR A 252 -2.31 -6.46 -7.87
C THR A 252 -2.14 -7.21 -9.20
N GLY A 253 -0.96 -7.78 -9.40
CA GLY A 253 -0.68 -8.77 -10.45
C GLY A 253 -0.51 -10.20 -9.89
N ILE A 254 -0.72 -10.41 -8.59
CA ILE A 254 -0.60 -11.69 -7.91
C ILE A 254 -2.00 -12.13 -7.47
N VAL A 255 -2.47 -13.23 -8.04
CA VAL A 255 -3.77 -13.81 -7.72
C VAL A 255 -3.54 -15.24 -7.25
N PRO A 256 -3.79 -15.56 -5.97
CA PRO A 256 -3.83 -16.94 -5.51
C PRO A 256 -4.89 -17.75 -6.29
N PRO A 257 -4.74 -19.08 -6.40
CA PRO A 257 -5.71 -19.91 -7.09
C PRO A 257 -7.08 -19.92 -6.39
N ASP A 258 -8.16 -20.18 -7.12
CA ASP A 258 -9.55 -20.04 -6.64
C ASP A 258 -9.90 -20.92 -5.43
N HIS A 259 -9.21 -22.04 -5.27
CA HIS A 259 -9.38 -22.92 -4.11
C HIS A 259 -8.62 -22.43 -2.86
N PHE A 260 -7.83 -21.35 -2.98
CA PHE A 260 -7.08 -20.79 -1.87
C PHE A 260 -7.92 -19.74 -1.12
N THR A 261 -7.96 -19.86 0.19
CA THR A 261 -8.48 -18.81 1.09
C THR A 261 -7.59 -18.69 2.32
N LEU A 262 -7.50 -17.46 2.84
CA LEU A 262 -6.90 -17.22 4.14
C LEU A 262 -7.77 -17.82 5.25
N ALA A 263 -7.15 -18.15 6.38
CA ALA A 263 -7.79 -18.64 7.58
C ALA A 263 -7.21 -17.89 8.78
N GLU A 264 -7.92 -17.94 9.91
CA GLU A 264 -7.41 -17.43 11.18
C GLU A 264 -6.21 -18.27 11.66
N GLY A 265 -5.18 -17.60 12.20
CA GLY A 265 -3.99 -18.26 12.77
C GLY A 265 -2.67 -17.64 12.46
#